data_397a092a4101a5e900ec600e26ff9938
#
_entry.id   397a092a4101a5e900ec600e26ff9938
#
_cell.length_a   1.000
_cell.length_b   1.000
_cell.length_c   1.000
_cell.angle_alpha   90.00
_cell.angle_beta   90.00
_cell.angle_gamma   90.00
#
_symmetry.space_group_name_H-M   'P 1'
#
loop_
_entity.id
_entity.type
_entity.pdbx_description
1 polymer ?
#
loop_
_entity_poly.entity_id
_entity_poly.type
_entity_poly.pdbx_seq_one_letter_code
_entity_poly.pdbx_strand_id
1 'polypeptide(L)'
;MGPDERAYTSNVGVDHIEMSRAENFLHQEVTTISGEISNGGNRLLAGVELTIEFYDDLNQIAQRETRSLFGPPGPPIPPGDHREFEVSFEHISSAWNMRQPVIKVTTVRFVSSK
;
A
#
# COMPACT_ATOMS: atom_id res chain seq x y z
N MET A 1 9.22 -5.26 14.95
CA MET A 1 9.42 -5.62 13.54
C MET A 1 10.78 -6.22 13.35
N GLY A 2 10.82 -7.44 12.85
CA GLY A 2 12.08 -8.17 12.72
C GLY A 2 12.75 -7.96 11.36
N PRO A 3 14.03 -8.32 11.27
CA PRO A 3 14.75 -8.21 10.00
C PRO A 3 14.19 -9.11 8.91
N ASP A 4 13.57 -10.25 9.27
CA ASP A 4 12.98 -11.16 8.30
C ASP A 4 11.80 -10.52 7.58
N GLU A 5 10.96 -9.78 8.30
CA GLU A 5 9.80 -9.10 7.72
C GLU A 5 10.25 -8.03 6.72
N ARG A 6 11.30 -7.28 7.05
CA ARG A 6 11.83 -6.28 6.13
C ARG A 6 12.49 -6.90 4.91
N ALA A 7 13.28 -7.94 5.12
CA ALA A 7 13.96 -8.62 4.03
C ALA A 7 12.95 -9.23 3.06
N TYR A 8 11.83 -9.72 3.57
CA TYR A 8 10.82 -10.37 2.74
C TYR A 8 10.13 -9.39 1.79
N THR A 9 10.18 -8.09 2.05
CA THR A 9 9.49 -7.10 1.20
C THR A 9 9.96 -7.16 -0.25
N SER A 10 11.20 -7.60 -0.50
CA SER A 10 11.69 -7.75 -1.86
C SER A 10 10.97 -8.86 -2.65
N ASN A 11 10.22 -9.73 -1.95
CA ASN A 11 9.44 -10.79 -2.57
C ASN A 11 7.98 -10.39 -2.77
N VAL A 12 7.60 -9.21 -2.34
CA VAL A 12 6.21 -8.74 -2.44
C VAL A 12 6.12 -7.68 -3.52
N GLY A 13 5.33 -7.97 -4.55
CA GLY A 13 5.15 -7.06 -5.67
C GLY A 13 3.92 -6.20 -5.49
N VAL A 14 3.97 -4.99 -6.06
CA VAL A 14 2.82 -4.09 -6.16
C VAL A 14 2.71 -3.71 -7.62
N ASP A 15 1.58 -4.02 -8.24
CA ASP A 15 1.38 -3.68 -9.65
C ASP A 15 -0.09 -3.37 -9.95
N HIS A 16 -0.40 -3.12 -11.21
CA HIS A 16 -1.74 -2.75 -11.66
C HIS A 16 -2.28 -1.54 -10.92
N ILE A 17 -1.41 -0.56 -10.66
CA ILE A 17 -1.77 0.63 -9.88
C ILE A 17 -2.68 1.53 -10.71
N GLU A 18 -3.82 1.89 -10.12
CA GLU A 18 -4.74 2.87 -10.69
C GLU A 18 -5.05 3.93 -9.66
N MET A 19 -5.23 5.15 -10.10
CA MET A 19 -5.57 6.26 -9.24
C MET A 19 -6.79 6.97 -9.80
N SER A 20 -7.75 7.26 -8.94
CA SER A 20 -8.94 8.02 -9.32
C SER A 20 -9.22 9.07 -8.26
N ARG A 21 -9.92 10.13 -8.67
CA ARG A 21 -10.32 11.18 -7.76
C ARG A 21 -11.80 11.48 -8.00
N ALA A 22 -12.52 11.66 -6.90
CA ALA A 22 -13.95 11.94 -6.95
C ALA A 22 -14.33 12.82 -5.77
N GLU A 23 -15.41 13.56 -5.92
CA GLU A 23 -15.94 14.38 -4.86
C GLU A 23 -17.01 13.59 -4.09
N ASN A 24 -16.95 13.65 -2.76
CA ASN A 24 -17.93 12.97 -1.92
C ASN A 24 -19.13 13.89 -1.62
N PHE A 25 -20.05 13.44 -0.76
CA PHE A 25 -21.26 14.21 -0.41
C PHE A 25 -20.96 15.54 0.26
N LEU A 26 -19.80 15.67 0.89
CA LEU A 26 -19.40 16.87 1.60
C LEU A 26 -18.58 17.80 0.70
N HIS A 27 -18.54 17.54 -0.59
CA HIS A 27 -17.76 18.28 -1.57
C HIS A 27 -16.25 18.21 -1.30
N GLN A 28 -15.81 17.14 -0.64
CA GLN A 28 -14.40 16.88 -0.41
C GLN A 28 -13.88 15.99 -1.52
N GLU A 29 -12.69 16.30 -2.00
CA GLU A 29 -12.05 15.46 -2.99
C GLU A 29 -11.42 14.24 -2.31
N VAL A 30 -11.76 13.07 -2.80
CA VAL A 30 -11.21 11.80 -2.30
C VAL A 30 -10.35 11.20 -3.41
N THR A 31 -9.10 10.90 -3.09
CA THR A 31 -8.19 10.20 -3.99
C THR A 31 -8.15 8.74 -3.58
N THR A 32 -8.43 7.86 -4.52
CA THR A 32 -8.42 6.42 -4.29
C THR A 32 -7.33 5.78 -5.13
N ILE A 33 -6.51 4.96 -4.49
CA ILE A 33 -5.45 4.23 -5.15
C ILE A 33 -5.77 2.75 -5.00
N SER A 34 -5.81 2.04 -6.11
CA SER A 34 -6.03 0.61 -6.13
C SER A 34 -4.89 -0.08 -6.84
N GLY A 35 -4.74 -1.36 -6.57
CA GLY A 35 -3.68 -2.14 -7.18
C GLY A 35 -3.74 -3.57 -6.71
N GLU A 36 -2.65 -4.28 -6.92
CA GLU A 36 -2.56 -5.70 -6.61
C GLU A 36 -1.26 -5.99 -5.88
N ILE A 37 -1.37 -6.72 -4.78
CA ILE A 37 -0.22 -7.21 -4.01
C ILE A 37 0.02 -8.66 -4.40
N SER A 38 1.26 -9.01 -4.71
CA SER A 38 1.65 -10.37 -5.07
C SER A 38 2.65 -10.92 -4.07
N ASN A 39 2.44 -12.14 -3.61
CA ASN A 39 3.36 -12.83 -2.73
C ASN A 39 4.26 -13.74 -3.57
N GLY A 40 5.45 -13.25 -3.92
CA GLY A 40 6.39 -13.97 -4.77
C GLY A 40 7.41 -14.81 -4.01
N GLY A 41 7.32 -14.86 -2.69
CA GLY A 41 8.24 -15.64 -1.86
C GLY A 41 7.64 -16.98 -1.45
N ASN A 42 8.15 -17.52 -0.34
CA ASN A 42 7.75 -18.85 0.12
C ASN A 42 7.11 -18.86 1.52
N ARG A 43 6.71 -17.68 2.01
CA ARG A 43 6.09 -17.55 3.33
C ARG A 43 4.63 -17.14 3.18
N LEU A 44 3.81 -17.57 4.12
CA LEU A 44 2.41 -17.19 4.21
C LEU A 44 2.30 -15.82 4.89
N LEU A 45 1.68 -14.86 4.21
CA LEU A 45 1.60 -13.48 4.71
C LEU A 45 0.29 -13.23 5.43
N ALA A 46 0.36 -12.78 6.67
CA ALA A 46 -0.81 -12.36 7.45
C ALA A 46 -1.20 -10.92 7.14
N GLY A 47 -0.28 -10.11 6.67
CA GLY A 47 -0.55 -8.72 6.35
C GLY A 47 0.61 -8.06 5.65
N VAL A 48 0.34 -6.91 5.06
CA VAL A 48 1.31 -6.12 4.31
C VAL A 48 1.15 -4.66 4.72
N GLU A 49 2.25 -3.97 4.91
CA GLU A 49 2.22 -2.53 5.17
C GLU A 49 2.75 -1.79 3.95
N LEU A 50 1.95 -0.85 3.45
CA LEU A 50 2.34 0.01 2.35
C LEU A 50 2.67 1.41 2.86
N THR A 51 3.67 2.01 2.27
CA THR A 51 3.95 3.43 2.42
C THR A 51 3.73 4.10 1.08
N ILE A 52 2.92 5.15 1.09
CA ILE A 52 2.56 5.92 -0.10
C ILE A 52 3.16 7.31 0.06
N GLU A 53 3.98 7.72 -0.91
CA GLU A 53 4.68 9.01 -0.89
C GLU A 53 4.18 9.89 -2.02
N PHE A 54 3.58 11.03 -1.64
CA PHE A 54 3.09 12.03 -2.58
C PHE A 54 4.17 13.10 -2.73
N TYR A 55 4.53 13.41 -3.96
CA TYR A 55 5.63 14.34 -4.26
C TYR A 55 5.13 15.69 -4.75
N ASP A 56 5.93 16.74 -4.51
CA ASP A 56 5.64 18.07 -5.00
C ASP A 56 6.34 18.30 -6.36
N ASP A 57 6.19 19.53 -6.89
CA ASP A 57 6.77 19.88 -8.18
C ASP A 57 8.31 19.96 -8.16
N LEU A 58 8.90 20.02 -6.98
CA LEU A 58 10.34 20.03 -6.82
C LEU A 58 10.91 18.64 -6.52
N ASN A 59 10.07 17.61 -6.68
CA ASN A 59 10.44 16.21 -6.48
C ASN A 59 10.81 15.92 -5.03
N GLN A 60 10.17 16.62 -4.10
CA GLN A 60 10.31 16.40 -2.66
C GLN A 60 9.03 15.78 -2.13
N ILE A 61 9.13 15.04 -1.03
CA ILE A 61 7.95 14.40 -0.43
C ILE A 61 7.08 15.46 0.22
N ALA A 62 5.88 15.66 -0.31
CA ALA A 62 4.88 16.56 0.24
C ALA A 62 4.09 15.89 1.36
N GLN A 63 3.89 14.59 1.27
CA GLN A 63 3.13 13.84 2.27
C GLN A 63 3.47 12.36 2.17
N ARG A 64 3.56 11.70 3.32
CA ARG A 64 3.80 10.26 3.40
C ARG A 64 2.71 9.64 4.26
N GLU A 65 2.11 8.56 3.75
CA GLU A 65 1.06 7.83 4.44
C GLU A 65 1.42 6.36 4.51
N THR A 66 1.06 5.73 5.61
CA THR A 66 1.27 4.30 5.80
C THR A 66 -0.07 3.62 6.03
N ARG A 67 -0.28 2.49 5.37
CA ARG A 67 -1.53 1.73 5.48
C ARG A 67 -1.21 0.25 5.66
N SER A 68 -1.92 -0.37 6.61
CA SER A 68 -1.84 -1.81 6.83
C SER A 68 -2.96 -2.49 6.06
N LEU A 69 -2.61 -3.53 5.31
CA LEU A 69 -3.55 -4.25 4.45
C LEU A 69 -3.61 -5.73 4.85
N PHE A 70 -4.79 -6.34 4.63
CA PHE A 70 -4.99 -7.78 4.71
C PHE A 70 -4.72 -8.42 6.07
N GLY A 71 -4.74 -7.62 7.13
CA GLY A 71 -4.57 -8.15 8.48
C GLY A 71 -5.75 -8.99 8.93
N PRO A 72 -5.59 -9.75 10.04
CA PRO A 72 -6.70 -10.51 10.61
C PRO A 72 -7.91 -9.61 10.88
N PRO A 73 -9.13 -10.14 10.71
CA PRO A 73 -9.48 -11.54 10.50
C PRO A 73 -9.45 -12.01 9.04
N GLY A 74 -8.92 -11.21 8.11
CA GLY A 74 -8.84 -11.62 6.72
C GLY A 74 -7.93 -12.82 6.52
N PRO A 75 -8.14 -13.60 5.44
CA PRO A 75 -7.30 -14.76 5.17
C PRO A 75 -5.89 -14.34 4.77
N PRO A 76 -4.87 -15.14 5.12
CA PRO A 76 -3.50 -14.85 4.72
C PRO A 76 -3.29 -15.02 3.22
N ILE A 77 -2.20 -14.47 2.71
CA ILE A 77 -1.85 -14.56 1.29
C ILE A 77 -0.78 -15.65 1.11
N PRO A 78 -1.13 -16.78 0.48
CA PRO A 78 -0.15 -17.86 0.26
C PRO A 78 0.90 -17.48 -0.79
N PRO A 79 2.02 -18.19 -0.79
CA PRO A 79 3.02 -18.02 -1.85
C PRO A 79 2.41 -18.21 -3.24
N GLY A 80 2.76 -17.33 -4.16
CA GLY A 80 2.27 -17.36 -5.53
C GLY A 80 0.90 -16.75 -5.74
N ASP A 81 0.24 -16.33 -4.67
CA ASP A 81 -1.08 -15.71 -4.76
C ASP A 81 -0.98 -14.18 -4.78
N HIS A 82 -2.10 -13.56 -5.13
CA HIS A 82 -2.17 -12.09 -5.16
C HIS A 82 -3.53 -11.63 -4.64
N ARG A 83 -3.59 -10.37 -4.22
CA ARG A 83 -4.80 -9.76 -3.69
C ARG A 83 -4.92 -8.33 -4.15
N GLU A 84 -6.13 -7.93 -4.51
CA GLU A 84 -6.42 -6.54 -4.82
C GLU A 84 -6.52 -5.74 -3.53
N PHE A 85 -6.10 -4.48 -3.61
CA PHE A 85 -6.23 -3.54 -2.50
C PHE A 85 -6.78 -2.21 -2.99
N GLU A 86 -7.34 -1.45 -2.06
CA GLU A 86 -7.82 -0.10 -2.34
C GLU A 86 -7.62 0.73 -1.08
N VAL A 87 -7.02 1.91 -1.24
CA VAL A 87 -6.85 2.86 -0.14
C VAL A 87 -7.31 4.23 -0.59
N SER A 88 -7.92 4.97 0.31
CA SER A 88 -8.48 6.28 0.00
C SER A 88 -7.90 7.35 0.92
N PHE A 89 -7.74 8.55 0.37
CA PHE A 89 -7.18 9.70 1.08
C PHE A 89 -8.09 10.90 0.88
N GLU A 90 -8.54 11.50 1.97
CA GLU A 90 -9.41 12.68 1.93
C GLU A 90 -8.63 13.98 2.05
N HIS A 91 -7.45 13.93 2.68
CA HIS A 91 -6.67 15.14 2.95
C HIS A 91 -5.23 14.93 2.47
N ILE A 92 -4.98 15.34 1.24
CA ILE A 92 -3.63 15.30 0.69
C ILE A 92 -3.11 16.74 0.63
N SER A 93 -1.83 16.92 0.96
CA SER A 93 -1.19 18.22 0.91
C SER A 93 -1.45 18.94 -0.41
N SER A 94 -1.73 20.23 -0.35
CA SER A 94 -1.93 21.05 -1.55
C SER A 94 -0.67 21.17 -2.38
N ALA A 95 0.49 20.81 -1.82
CA ALA A 95 1.75 20.82 -2.54
C ALA A 95 1.94 19.62 -3.46
N TRP A 96 1.08 18.59 -3.33
CA TRP A 96 1.18 17.40 -4.18
C TRP A 96 1.04 17.77 -5.66
N ASN A 97 1.93 17.20 -6.48
CA ASN A 97 1.97 17.50 -7.92
C ASN A 97 0.89 16.80 -8.73
N MET A 98 -0.03 16.10 -8.09
CA MET A 98 -1.17 15.38 -8.70
C MET A 98 -0.76 14.18 -9.56
N ARG A 99 0.50 13.82 -9.59
CA ARG A 99 0.96 12.62 -10.29
C ARG A 99 0.85 11.40 -9.39
N GLN A 100 0.90 10.23 -9.99
CA GLN A 100 0.82 8.98 -9.24
C GLN A 100 1.91 8.95 -8.17
N PRO A 101 1.52 8.71 -6.89
CA PRO A 101 2.51 8.64 -5.82
C PRO A 101 3.38 7.39 -5.93
N VAL A 102 4.48 7.40 -5.19
CA VAL A 102 5.34 6.22 -5.07
C VAL A 102 4.75 5.31 -4.00
N ILE A 103 4.60 4.03 -4.31
CA ILE A 103 4.01 3.05 -3.42
C ILE A 103 5.06 1.98 -3.14
N LYS A 104 5.34 1.76 -1.85
CA LYS A 104 6.35 0.81 -1.40
C LYS A 104 5.78 -0.14 -0.39
N VAL A 105 6.20 -1.40 -0.45
CA VAL A 105 5.94 -2.34 0.63
C VAL A 105 7.04 -2.13 1.66
N THR A 106 6.69 -1.65 2.84
CA THR A 106 7.68 -1.29 3.86
C THR A 106 7.90 -2.39 4.88
N THR A 107 6.89 -3.22 5.12
CA THR A 107 7.06 -4.41 5.93
C THR A 107 5.92 -5.38 5.68
N VAL A 108 6.08 -6.60 6.16
CA VAL A 108 5.05 -7.63 6.09
C VAL A 108 4.89 -8.23 7.47
N ARG A 109 3.79 -8.96 7.64
CA ARG A 109 3.54 -9.75 8.84
C ARG A 109 3.36 -11.20 8.42
N PHE A 110 4.09 -12.10 9.06
CA PHE A 110 3.96 -13.52 8.78
C PHE A 110 2.87 -14.12 9.65
N VAL A 111 2.28 -15.21 9.15
CA VAL A 111 1.34 -15.98 9.95
C VAL A 111 2.13 -16.69 11.05
N SER A 112 1.60 -16.61 12.29
CA SER A 112 2.18 -17.31 13.40
C SER A 112 2.09 -18.81 13.18
N SER A 113 3.16 -19.53 13.46
CA SER A 113 3.23 -20.96 13.24
C SER A 113 2.66 -21.79 14.39
N LYS A 114 2.02 -21.17 15.31
CA LYS A 114 1.37 -21.91 16.40
C LYS A 114 -0.02 -22.36 16.05
#